data_5cafb6b0d9496bd3beef7021524c16e9
#
_entry.id   5cafb6b0d9496bd3beef7021524c16e9
#
_cell.length_a   1.000
_cell.length_b   1.000
_cell.length_c   1.000
_cell.angle_alpha   90.00
_cell.angle_beta   90.00
_cell.angle_gamma   90.00
#
_symmetry.space_group_name_H-M   'P 1'
#
loop_
_entity.id
_entity.type
_entity.pdbx_description
1 polymer ?
#
loop_
_entity_poly.entity_id
_entity_poly.type
_entity_poly.pdbx_seq_one_letter_code
_entity_poly.pdbx_strand_id
1 'polypeptide(L)'
;FCKKGIEEANRISKEKAKMTEIGSMKYSLWGPEKSEQSLVIRFGRVCESMIKEQIRDTEGFSLLPSGVQRLSGMKKKKDVDLLFLDIEKKMIYYRELKTNIELDTEKLPATSDKVKLLSKHLEKTYPDCTLDFGILCLSVFDQKNLTQNKMKSKIRQFESSGVKITFANDIFKTLSLTITEQEYYKFWRQIGKILRS
;
A
#
# COMPACT_ATOMS: atom_id res chain seq x y z
N PHE A 1 -5.93 12.51 -7.66
CA PHE A 1 -4.97 11.42 -7.42
C PHE A 1 -3.55 11.79 -7.86
N CYS A 2 -3.27 11.98 -9.16
CA CYS A 2 -1.91 12.22 -9.67
C CYS A 2 -1.25 13.48 -9.12
N LYS A 3 -1.99 14.62 -9.01
CA LYS A 3 -1.44 15.87 -8.47
C LYS A 3 -0.96 15.70 -7.04
N LYS A 4 -1.75 15.10 -6.17
CA LYS A 4 -1.39 14.82 -4.77
C LYS A 4 -0.17 13.90 -4.65
N GLY A 5 -0.10 12.87 -5.48
CA GLY A 5 1.06 11.98 -5.50
C GLY A 5 2.36 12.69 -5.89
N ILE A 6 2.30 13.62 -6.82
CA ILE A 6 3.45 14.43 -7.23
C ILE A 6 3.89 15.38 -6.10
N GLU A 7 2.96 16.06 -5.44
CA GLU A 7 3.22 16.93 -4.29
C GLU A 7 3.89 16.16 -3.15
N GLU A 8 3.36 14.99 -2.82
CA GLU A 8 3.90 14.14 -1.76
C GLU A 8 5.28 13.56 -2.13
N ALA A 9 5.48 13.15 -3.39
CA ALA A 9 6.79 12.69 -3.85
C ALA A 9 7.85 13.79 -3.76
N ASN A 10 7.52 15.03 -4.13
CA ASN A 10 8.41 16.18 -4.00
C ASN A 10 8.74 16.49 -2.53
N ARG A 11 7.78 16.33 -1.61
CA ARG A 11 8.02 16.49 -0.17
C ARG A 11 8.99 15.43 0.34
N ILE A 12 8.71 14.15 0.03
CA ILE A 12 9.50 13.01 0.50
C ILE A 12 10.89 12.96 -0.14
N SER A 13 11.06 13.42 -1.38
CA SER A 13 12.37 13.43 -2.05
C SER A 13 13.40 14.31 -1.33
N LYS A 14 12.92 15.35 -0.65
CA LYS A 14 13.79 16.28 0.13
C LYS A 14 14.25 15.69 1.48
N GLU A 15 13.64 14.61 1.96
CA GLU A 15 14.04 13.99 3.21
C GLU A 15 15.40 13.28 3.07
N LYS A 16 16.15 13.19 4.19
CA LYS A 16 17.42 12.45 4.23
C LYS A 16 17.22 11.00 3.79
N ALA A 17 17.97 10.55 2.78
CA ALA A 17 17.92 9.18 2.27
C ALA A 17 19.16 8.40 2.70
N LYS A 18 19.04 7.08 2.82
CA LYS A 18 20.20 6.21 2.89
C LYS A 18 20.85 6.17 1.50
N MET A 19 22.14 6.51 1.46
CA MET A 19 22.93 6.50 0.23
C MET A 19 23.62 5.14 0.06
N THR A 20 24.08 4.86 -1.15
CA THR A 20 24.96 3.72 -1.42
C THR A 20 26.25 3.88 -0.60
N GLU A 21 26.72 2.79 -0.02
CA GLU A 21 27.92 2.81 0.85
C GLU A 21 29.20 2.72 0.03
N ILE A 22 30.22 3.51 0.42
CA ILE A 22 31.58 3.40 -0.14
C ILE A 22 32.06 1.96 0.01
N GLY A 23 32.62 1.39 -1.06
CA GLY A 23 33.07 -0.01 -1.10
C GLY A 23 32.02 -0.99 -1.63
N SER A 24 30.76 -0.57 -1.84
CA SER A 24 29.77 -1.38 -2.55
C SER A 24 29.98 -1.33 -4.06
N MET A 25 29.64 -2.41 -4.77
CA MET A 25 29.67 -2.42 -6.25
C MET A 25 28.81 -1.30 -6.84
N LYS A 26 27.64 -1.02 -6.25
CA LYS A 26 26.75 0.05 -6.69
C LYS A 26 27.40 1.43 -6.58
N TYR A 27 28.08 1.71 -5.47
CA TYR A 27 28.82 2.95 -5.30
C TYR A 27 29.96 3.07 -6.33
N SER A 28 30.68 1.99 -6.59
CA SER A 28 31.77 1.97 -7.57
C SER A 28 31.29 2.21 -9.00
N LEU A 29 30.09 1.76 -9.35
CA LEU A 29 29.54 1.92 -10.70
C LEU A 29 28.83 3.26 -10.92
N TRP A 30 28.12 3.77 -9.93
CA TRP A 30 27.21 4.92 -10.09
C TRP A 30 27.46 6.07 -9.11
N GLY A 31 28.38 5.90 -8.16
CA GLY A 31 28.68 6.91 -7.15
C GLY A 31 27.65 6.98 -6.02
N PRO A 32 27.55 8.13 -5.33
CA PRO A 32 26.65 8.32 -4.18
C PRO A 32 25.19 8.49 -4.63
N GLU A 33 24.47 7.40 -4.79
CA GLU A 33 23.04 7.38 -5.13
C GLU A 33 22.18 6.99 -3.94
N LYS A 34 20.89 7.36 -3.96
CA LYS A 34 19.92 6.88 -2.99
C LYS A 34 19.78 5.35 -3.10
N SER A 35 19.95 4.63 -1.98
CA SER A 35 19.86 3.16 -1.99
C SER A 35 18.46 2.69 -2.45
N GLU A 36 18.41 1.55 -3.15
CA GLU A 36 17.12 0.95 -3.59
C GLU A 36 16.15 0.75 -2.43
N GLN A 37 16.65 0.32 -1.27
CA GLN A 37 15.83 0.17 -0.08
C GLN A 37 15.21 1.51 0.35
N SER A 38 15.99 2.60 0.32
CA SER A 38 15.47 3.94 0.62
C SER A 38 14.42 4.38 -0.38
N LEU A 39 14.60 4.10 -1.67
CA LEU A 39 13.63 4.42 -2.72
C LEU A 39 12.33 3.62 -2.54
N VAL A 40 12.41 2.33 -2.23
CA VAL A 40 11.24 1.47 -1.98
C VAL A 40 10.44 1.95 -0.77
N ILE A 41 11.11 2.30 0.34
CA ILE A 41 10.46 2.85 1.54
C ILE A 41 9.75 4.17 1.20
N ARG A 42 10.42 5.08 0.49
CA ARG A 42 9.85 6.37 0.07
C ARG A 42 8.65 6.17 -0.85
N PHE A 43 8.75 5.26 -1.80
CA PHE A 43 7.64 4.92 -2.69
C PHE A 43 6.43 4.41 -1.91
N GLY A 44 6.62 3.51 -0.93
CA GLY A 44 5.56 3.03 -0.05
C GLY A 44 4.84 4.18 0.68
N ARG A 45 5.61 5.13 1.22
CA ARG A 45 5.06 6.31 1.91
C ARG A 45 4.27 7.23 0.97
N VAL A 46 4.74 7.46 -0.25
CA VAL A 46 3.98 8.22 -1.27
C VAL A 46 2.66 7.52 -1.57
N CYS A 47 2.68 6.21 -1.78
CA CYS A 47 1.48 5.42 -2.04
C CYS A 47 0.45 5.55 -0.91
N GLU A 48 0.89 5.36 0.33
CA GLU A 48 0.03 5.42 1.50
C GLU A 48 -0.59 6.80 1.68
N SER A 49 0.24 7.85 1.67
CA SER A 49 -0.20 9.24 1.84
C SER A 49 -1.19 9.64 0.75
N MET A 50 -0.87 9.36 -0.49
CA MET A 50 -1.72 9.71 -1.64
C MET A 50 -3.10 9.05 -1.59
N ILE A 51 -3.18 7.77 -1.23
CA ILE A 51 -4.46 7.07 -1.12
C ILE A 51 -5.27 7.65 0.04
N LYS A 52 -4.65 7.91 1.18
CA LYS A 52 -5.31 8.53 2.33
C LYS A 52 -5.89 9.90 2.00
N GLU A 53 -5.13 10.74 1.31
CA GLU A 53 -5.62 12.06 0.86
C GLU A 53 -6.77 11.92 -0.15
N GLN A 54 -6.68 10.95 -1.06
CA GLN A 54 -7.75 10.71 -2.01
C GLN A 54 -9.05 10.29 -1.31
N ILE A 55 -8.98 9.43 -0.30
CA ILE A 55 -10.15 9.01 0.49
C ILE A 55 -10.77 10.20 1.22
N ARG A 56 -9.94 11.09 1.83
CA ARG A 56 -10.43 12.30 2.51
C ARG A 56 -11.21 13.23 1.59
N ASP A 57 -10.82 13.30 0.32
CA ASP A 57 -11.44 14.18 -0.67
C ASP A 57 -12.61 13.53 -1.42
N THR A 58 -12.86 12.24 -1.21
CA THR A 58 -13.95 11.53 -1.86
C THR A 58 -15.19 11.58 -0.96
N GLU A 59 -16.26 12.22 -1.45
CA GLU A 59 -17.53 12.29 -0.75
C GLU A 59 -18.09 10.89 -0.45
N GLY A 60 -18.74 10.73 0.69
CA GLY A 60 -19.28 9.43 1.13
C GLY A 60 -18.26 8.51 1.81
N PHE A 61 -16.98 8.90 1.87
CA PHE A 61 -15.95 8.14 2.57
C PHE A 61 -15.36 8.90 3.76
N SER A 62 -14.95 8.16 4.77
CA SER A 62 -14.26 8.71 5.96
C SER A 62 -13.01 7.91 6.27
N LEU A 63 -11.86 8.59 6.32
CA LEU A 63 -10.61 7.95 6.74
C LEU A 63 -10.66 7.72 8.26
N LEU A 64 -10.49 6.48 8.67
CA LEU A 64 -10.44 6.08 10.07
C LEU A 64 -9.00 6.11 10.61
N PRO A 65 -8.80 6.13 11.95
CA PRO A 65 -7.48 6.14 12.56
C PRO A 65 -6.61 4.98 12.04
N SER A 66 -5.42 5.29 11.55
CA SER A 66 -4.45 4.36 10.98
C SER A 66 -3.03 4.68 11.47
N GLY A 67 -2.04 3.90 11.04
CA GLY A 67 -0.66 4.01 11.53
C GLY A 67 -0.41 3.17 12.79
N VAL A 68 0.71 3.43 13.46
CA VAL A 68 1.15 2.64 14.63
C VAL A 68 0.29 2.97 15.85
N GLN A 69 -0.55 2.03 16.24
CA GLN A 69 -1.47 2.18 17.37
C GLN A 69 -1.52 0.94 18.28
N ARG A 70 -1.92 1.16 19.52
CA ARG A 70 -2.20 0.07 20.46
C ARG A 70 -3.68 -0.26 20.38
N LEU A 71 -3.99 -1.42 19.87
CA LEU A 71 -5.35 -1.91 19.80
C LEU A 71 -5.75 -2.57 21.13
N SER A 72 -6.99 -2.40 21.55
CA SER A 72 -7.50 -2.98 22.80
C SER A 72 -7.28 -4.50 22.83
N GLY A 73 -6.78 -5.01 23.96
CA GLY A 73 -6.45 -6.43 24.14
C GLY A 73 -5.14 -6.91 23.49
N MET A 74 -4.39 -6.04 22.84
CA MET A 74 -3.09 -6.42 22.25
C MET A 74 -1.91 -5.91 23.07
N LYS A 75 -0.93 -6.80 23.33
CA LYS A 75 0.28 -6.45 24.09
C LYS A 75 1.23 -5.54 23.28
N LYS A 76 1.30 -5.70 21.97
CA LYS A 76 2.20 -4.94 21.08
C LYS A 76 1.40 -3.99 20.18
N LYS A 77 1.98 -2.82 19.93
CA LYS A 77 1.46 -1.89 18.90
C LYS A 77 1.44 -2.58 17.54
N LYS A 78 0.43 -2.26 16.75
CA LYS A 78 0.30 -2.69 15.35
C LYS A 78 0.23 -1.48 14.44
N ASP A 79 0.80 -1.63 13.26
CA ASP A 79 0.70 -0.64 12.21
C ASP A 79 -0.50 -1.00 11.32
N VAL A 80 -1.43 -0.06 11.20
CA VAL A 80 -2.63 -0.18 10.36
C VAL A 80 -2.42 0.74 9.17
N ASP A 81 -2.12 0.18 8.00
CA ASP A 81 -1.70 0.97 6.86
C ASP A 81 -2.85 1.82 6.31
N LEU A 82 -4.00 1.20 6.01
CA LEU A 82 -5.15 1.88 5.43
C LEU A 82 -6.45 1.37 6.06
N LEU A 83 -7.23 2.30 6.60
CA LEU A 83 -8.54 2.02 7.19
C LEU A 83 -9.50 3.15 6.85
N PHE A 84 -10.65 2.83 6.23
CA PHE A 84 -11.66 3.82 5.87
C PHE A 84 -13.07 3.23 5.84
N LEU A 85 -14.06 4.09 5.99
CA LEU A 85 -15.48 3.78 6.02
C LEU A 85 -16.16 4.32 4.75
N ASP A 86 -16.91 3.48 4.06
CA ASP A 86 -17.99 3.87 3.15
C ASP A 86 -19.24 4.12 4.00
N ILE A 87 -19.62 5.38 4.12
CA ILE A 87 -20.68 5.82 5.06
C ILE A 87 -22.04 5.28 4.62
N GLU A 88 -22.33 5.30 3.32
CA GLU A 88 -23.60 4.87 2.77
C GLU A 88 -23.81 3.36 2.95
N LYS A 89 -22.78 2.58 2.62
CA LYS A 89 -22.84 1.11 2.73
C LYS A 89 -22.59 0.58 4.13
N LYS A 90 -22.21 1.42 5.09
CA LYS A 90 -21.72 1.01 6.42
C LYS A 90 -20.64 -0.08 6.30
N MET A 91 -19.71 0.12 5.37
CA MET A 91 -18.64 -0.85 5.09
C MET A 91 -17.27 -0.27 5.44
N ILE A 92 -16.55 -0.98 6.29
CA ILE A 92 -15.17 -0.66 6.62
C ILE A 92 -14.24 -1.42 5.70
N TYR A 93 -13.33 -0.69 5.08
CA TYR A 93 -12.24 -1.25 4.30
C TYR A 93 -10.95 -1.21 5.11
N TYR A 94 -10.37 -2.37 5.38
CA TYR A 94 -9.02 -2.49 5.91
C TYR A 94 -8.10 -3.07 4.85
N ARG A 95 -7.00 -2.38 4.56
CA ARG A 95 -5.99 -2.84 3.61
C ARG A 95 -4.58 -2.72 4.18
N GLU A 96 -3.88 -3.83 4.19
CA GLU A 96 -2.43 -3.86 4.34
C GLU A 96 -1.82 -3.45 3.00
N LEU A 97 -1.05 -2.37 2.96
CA LEU A 97 -0.46 -1.87 1.73
C LEU A 97 0.84 -2.62 1.40
N LYS A 98 0.93 -3.12 0.18
CA LYS A 98 2.15 -3.71 -0.38
C LYS A 98 2.44 -3.08 -1.73
N THR A 99 3.63 -2.51 -1.86
CA THR A 99 4.08 -2.00 -3.16
C THR A 99 4.45 -3.13 -4.10
N ASN A 100 4.95 -4.25 -3.57
CA ASN A 100 5.27 -5.44 -4.34
C ASN A 100 4.95 -6.71 -3.54
N ILE A 101 4.15 -7.59 -4.11
CA ILE A 101 3.75 -8.85 -3.49
C ILE A 101 4.78 -9.98 -3.69
N GLU A 102 5.72 -9.82 -4.63
CA GLU A 102 6.72 -10.85 -4.95
C GLU A 102 7.77 -11.05 -3.86
N LEU A 103 8.12 -9.98 -3.14
CA LEU A 103 9.30 -9.94 -2.28
C LEU A 103 9.11 -10.61 -0.91
N ASP A 104 7.90 -11.04 -0.55
CA ASP A 104 7.56 -11.34 0.84
C ASP A 104 7.19 -12.82 1.11
N THR A 105 7.89 -13.78 0.48
CA THR A 105 7.62 -15.22 0.72
C THR A 105 7.81 -15.63 2.18
N GLU A 106 8.89 -15.18 2.79
CA GLU A 106 9.20 -15.51 4.19
C GLU A 106 8.26 -14.80 5.17
N LYS A 107 7.75 -13.63 4.78
CA LYS A 107 6.84 -12.82 5.60
C LYS A 107 5.36 -13.07 5.33
N LEU A 108 5.02 -13.94 4.36
CA LEU A 108 3.63 -14.21 3.98
C LEU A 108 2.79 -14.69 5.18
N PRO A 109 3.22 -15.69 6.00
CA PRO A 109 2.48 -16.11 7.18
C PRO A 109 2.26 -14.95 8.16
N ALA A 110 3.31 -14.21 8.48
CA ALA A 110 3.24 -13.10 9.43
C ALA A 110 2.32 -11.96 8.94
N THR A 111 2.31 -11.67 7.62
CA THR A 111 1.41 -10.69 7.02
C THR A 111 -0.04 -11.18 7.07
N SER A 112 -0.28 -12.44 6.72
CA SER A 112 -1.61 -13.06 6.78
C SER A 112 -2.16 -13.06 8.20
N ASP A 113 -1.35 -13.45 9.18
CA ASP A 113 -1.73 -13.44 10.60
C ASP A 113 -2.02 -12.03 11.11
N LYS A 114 -1.21 -11.04 10.70
CA LYS A 114 -1.46 -9.61 11.02
C LYS A 114 -2.83 -9.19 10.49
N VAL A 115 -3.13 -9.45 9.22
CA VAL A 115 -4.39 -9.04 8.59
C VAL A 115 -5.58 -9.69 9.29
N LYS A 116 -5.53 -10.99 9.56
CA LYS A 116 -6.60 -11.71 10.27
C LYS A 116 -6.79 -11.26 11.72
N LEU A 117 -5.69 -10.94 12.41
CA LEU A 117 -5.75 -10.44 13.78
C LEU A 117 -6.41 -9.06 13.84
N LEU A 118 -6.06 -8.18 12.90
CA LEU A 118 -6.62 -6.84 12.80
C LEU A 118 -8.09 -6.89 12.37
N SER A 119 -8.46 -7.76 11.41
CA SER A 119 -9.87 -7.88 10.99
C SER A 119 -10.78 -8.28 12.15
N LYS A 120 -10.41 -9.31 12.92
CA LYS A 120 -11.16 -9.72 14.12
C LYS A 120 -11.30 -8.62 15.17
N HIS A 121 -10.28 -7.76 15.30
CA HIS A 121 -10.37 -6.62 16.21
C HIS A 121 -11.33 -5.55 15.66
N LEU A 122 -11.26 -5.23 14.38
CA LEU A 122 -12.10 -4.24 13.72
C LEU A 122 -13.58 -4.65 13.73
N GLU A 123 -13.90 -5.93 13.49
CA GLU A 123 -15.26 -6.48 13.61
C GLU A 123 -15.87 -6.21 15.00
N LYS A 124 -15.07 -6.35 16.07
CA LYS A 124 -15.51 -6.05 17.43
C LYS A 124 -15.62 -4.55 17.71
N THR A 125 -14.77 -3.75 17.09
CA THR A 125 -14.75 -2.29 17.30
C THR A 125 -15.90 -1.60 16.57
N TYR A 126 -16.32 -2.14 15.44
CA TYR A 126 -17.36 -1.59 14.58
C TYR A 126 -18.46 -2.62 14.29
N PRO A 127 -19.23 -3.04 15.30
CA PRO A 127 -20.18 -4.15 15.17
C PRO A 127 -21.33 -3.86 14.18
N ASP A 128 -21.65 -2.59 13.95
CA ASP A 128 -22.74 -2.15 13.06
C ASP A 128 -22.28 -1.98 11.59
N CYS A 129 -21.02 -2.30 11.29
CA CYS A 129 -20.45 -2.20 9.96
C CYS A 129 -20.04 -3.58 9.41
N THR A 130 -20.19 -3.77 8.12
CA THR A 130 -19.54 -4.89 7.44
C THR A 130 -18.05 -4.58 7.24
N LEU A 131 -17.20 -5.61 7.23
CA LEU A 131 -15.75 -5.45 7.06
C LEU A 131 -15.28 -6.14 5.76
N ASP A 132 -14.68 -5.37 4.87
CA ASP A 132 -13.91 -5.88 3.72
C ASP A 132 -12.42 -5.68 4.03
N PHE A 133 -11.68 -6.77 4.17
CA PHE A 133 -10.27 -6.74 4.56
C PHE A 133 -9.39 -7.54 3.62
N GLY A 134 -8.12 -7.15 3.54
CA GLY A 134 -7.14 -7.83 2.70
C GLY A 134 -5.86 -7.04 2.49
N ILE A 135 -5.14 -7.41 1.45
CA ILE A 135 -3.93 -6.73 1.00
C ILE A 135 -4.25 -5.92 -0.24
N LEU A 136 -3.73 -4.69 -0.32
CA LEU A 136 -3.76 -3.87 -1.52
C LEU A 136 -2.37 -3.84 -2.15
N CYS A 137 -2.23 -4.48 -3.31
CA CYS A 137 -1.00 -4.50 -4.10
C CYS A 137 -0.99 -3.36 -5.11
N LEU A 138 -0.06 -2.41 -4.96
CA LEU A 138 0.02 -1.21 -5.78
C LEU A 138 1.00 -1.30 -6.96
N SER A 139 1.80 -2.37 -7.08
CA SER A 139 2.67 -2.56 -8.25
C SER A 139 1.91 -3.01 -9.50
N VAL A 140 0.69 -3.45 -9.35
CA VAL A 140 -0.17 -3.99 -10.41
C VAL A 140 -1.46 -3.20 -10.50
N PHE A 141 -1.83 -2.81 -11.71
CA PHE A 141 -3.08 -2.09 -11.92
C PHE A 141 -4.30 -2.99 -11.77
N ASP A 142 -4.30 -4.16 -12.44
CA ASP A 142 -5.43 -5.10 -12.46
C ASP A 142 -4.91 -6.56 -12.51
N GLN A 143 -5.56 -7.46 -11.78
CA GLN A 143 -5.19 -8.89 -11.73
C GLN A 143 -5.19 -9.57 -13.12
N LYS A 144 -6.11 -9.18 -14.00
CA LYS A 144 -6.22 -9.77 -15.35
C LYS A 144 -4.96 -9.57 -16.21
N ASN A 145 -4.17 -8.53 -15.92
CA ASN A 145 -2.95 -8.19 -16.66
C ASN A 145 -1.70 -8.88 -16.08
N LEU A 146 -1.85 -9.69 -15.04
CA LEU A 146 -0.74 -10.46 -14.49
C LEU A 146 -0.32 -11.60 -15.43
N THR A 147 0.87 -11.47 -15.99
CA THR A 147 1.48 -12.52 -16.83
C THR A 147 2.40 -13.44 -16.05
N GLN A 148 3.01 -12.95 -14.99
CA GLN A 148 4.05 -13.66 -14.22
C GLN A 148 3.46 -14.76 -13.33
N ASN A 149 3.84 -16.01 -13.59
CA ASN A 149 3.37 -17.17 -12.81
C ASN A 149 3.76 -17.10 -11.33
N LYS A 150 4.90 -16.51 -11.01
CA LYS A 150 5.36 -16.32 -9.63
C LYS A 150 4.41 -15.42 -8.84
N MET A 151 3.95 -14.30 -9.40
CA MET A 151 2.95 -13.44 -8.76
C MET A 151 1.61 -14.15 -8.60
N LYS A 152 1.13 -14.88 -9.62
CA LYS A 152 -0.10 -15.67 -9.53
C LYS A 152 -0.03 -16.71 -8.41
N SER A 153 1.12 -17.38 -8.25
CA SER A 153 1.35 -18.34 -7.17
C SER A 153 1.26 -17.68 -5.78
N LYS A 154 1.86 -16.50 -5.62
CA LYS A 154 1.79 -15.75 -4.37
C LYS A 154 0.37 -15.29 -4.00
N ILE A 155 -0.36 -14.77 -4.97
CA ILE A 155 -1.76 -14.40 -4.79
C ILE A 155 -2.55 -15.60 -4.27
N ARG A 156 -2.44 -16.76 -4.93
CA ARG A 156 -3.12 -17.98 -4.49
C ARG A 156 -2.75 -18.39 -3.06
N GLN A 157 -1.49 -18.23 -2.64
CA GLN A 157 -1.06 -18.51 -1.28
C GLN A 157 -1.75 -17.62 -0.24
N PHE A 158 -1.89 -16.31 -0.51
CA PHE A 158 -2.64 -15.42 0.37
C PHE A 158 -4.13 -15.77 0.39
N GLU A 159 -4.74 -15.97 -0.77
CA GLU A 159 -6.15 -16.31 -0.90
C GLU A 159 -6.48 -17.63 -0.21
N SER A 160 -5.63 -18.65 -0.35
CA SER A 160 -5.80 -19.94 0.36
C SER A 160 -5.66 -19.78 1.89
N SER A 161 -4.97 -18.76 2.36
CA SER A 161 -4.93 -18.41 3.79
C SER A 161 -6.16 -17.59 4.23
N GLY A 162 -7.11 -17.28 3.34
CA GLY A 162 -8.31 -16.47 3.64
C GLY A 162 -8.03 -14.96 3.64
N VAL A 163 -6.96 -14.51 2.99
CA VAL A 163 -6.63 -13.08 2.84
C VAL A 163 -6.78 -12.68 1.38
N LYS A 164 -7.77 -11.83 1.09
CA LYS A 164 -8.05 -11.31 -0.23
C LYS A 164 -6.92 -10.40 -0.71
N ILE A 165 -6.56 -10.50 -1.98
CA ILE A 165 -5.67 -9.55 -2.65
C ILE A 165 -6.51 -8.64 -3.54
N THR A 166 -6.27 -7.33 -3.42
CA THR A 166 -6.86 -6.29 -4.26
C THR A 166 -5.75 -5.51 -4.96
N PHE A 167 -6.09 -4.85 -6.05
CA PHE A 167 -5.16 -4.12 -6.90
C PHE A 167 -5.55 -2.65 -7.01
N ALA A 168 -4.74 -1.84 -7.69
CA ALA A 168 -5.00 -0.42 -7.83
C ALA A 168 -6.37 -0.12 -8.46
N ASN A 169 -6.77 -0.86 -9.48
CA ASN A 169 -8.07 -0.70 -10.12
C ASN A 169 -9.25 -0.96 -9.18
N ASP A 170 -9.09 -1.87 -8.21
CA ASP A 170 -10.14 -2.17 -7.23
C ASP A 170 -10.39 -0.99 -6.29
N ILE A 171 -9.33 -0.36 -5.77
CA ILE A 171 -9.48 0.84 -4.92
C ILE A 171 -10.01 2.03 -5.71
N PHE A 172 -9.59 2.20 -6.98
CA PHE A 172 -10.10 3.26 -7.84
C PHE A 172 -11.60 3.09 -8.09
N LYS A 173 -12.07 1.89 -8.40
CA LYS A 173 -13.51 1.59 -8.53
C LYS A 173 -14.27 1.87 -7.23
N THR A 174 -13.71 1.45 -6.08
CA THR A 174 -14.31 1.73 -4.77
C THR A 174 -14.52 3.22 -4.55
N LEU A 175 -13.55 4.05 -4.93
CA LEU A 175 -13.58 5.50 -4.78
C LEU A 175 -14.21 6.24 -5.99
N SER A 176 -14.83 5.52 -6.94
CA SER A 176 -15.42 6.07 -8.17
C SER A 176 -14.42 6.90 -9.02
N LEU A 177 -13.15 6.51 -8.99
CA LEU A 177 -12.11 7.16 -9.78
C LEU A 177 -11.92 6.47 -11.12
N THR A 178 -11.88 7.27 -12.20
CA THR A 178 -11.58 6.79 -13.54
C THR A 178 -10.10 7.05 -13.86
N ILE A 179 -9.29 6.01 -13.82
CA ILE A 179 -7.87 6.05 -14.15
C ILE A 179 -7.58 4.86 -15.06
N THR A 180 -6.96 5.12 -16.20
CA THR A 180 -6.54 4.06 -17.11
C THR A 180 -5.22 3.41 -16.64
N GLU A 181 -4.97 2.18 -17.03
CA GLU A 181 -3.71 1.49 -16.74
C GLU A 181 -2.50 2.27 -17.27
N GLN A 182 -2.62 2.85 -18.47
CA GLN A 182 -1.55 3.64 -19.08
C GLN A 182 -1.21 4.88 -18.26
N GLU A 183 -2.23 5.63 -17.80
CA GLU A 183 -2.06 6.79 -16.93
C GLU A 183 -1.43 6.39 -15.59
N TYR A 184 -1.87 5.27 -15.03
CA TYR A 184 -1.34 4.74 -13.78
C TYR A 184 0.16 4.46 -13.87
N TYR A 185 0.62 3.71 -14.86
CA TYR A 185 2.05 3.42 -14.99
C TYR A 185 2.88 4.64 -15.45
N LYS A 186 2.30 5.55 -16.24
CA LYS A 186 2.94 6.82 -16.57
C LYS A 186 3.18 7.66 -15.32
N PHE A 187 2.18 7.74 -14.45
CA PHE A 187 2.27 8.42 -13.17
C PHE A 187 3.37 7.84 -12.28
N TRP A 188 3.43 6.52 -12.10
CA TRP A 188 4.47 5.90 -11.28
C TRP A 188 5.89 6.12 -11.82
N ARG A 189 6.07 6.12 -13.12
CA ARG A 189 7.36 6.48 -13.73
C ARG A 189 7.77 7.92 -13.41
N GLN A 190 6.82 8.85 -13.34
CA GLN A 190 7.08 10.23 -12.93
C GLN A 190 7.47 10.32 -11.45
N ILE A 191 6.75 9.64 -10.56
CA ILE A 191 7.10 9.54 -9.13
C ILE A 191 8.52 8.98 -8.96
N GLY A 192 8.86 7.92 -9.67
CA GLY A 192 10.20 7.31 -9.61
C GLY A 192 11.32 8.28 -9.99
N LYS A 193 11.10 9.16 -10.98
CA LYS A 193 12.06 10.21 -11.34
C LYS A 193 12.24 11.23 -10.21
N ILE A 194 11.14 11.69 -9.60
CA ILE A 194 11.17 12.65 -8.49
C ILE A 194 11.89 12.06 -7.27
N LEU A 195 11.65 10.81 -6.93
CA LEU A 195 12.27 10.20 -5.75
C LEU A 195 13.77 9.95 -5.92
N ARG A 196 14.25 9.81 -7.15
CA ARG A 196 15.69 9.65 -7.45
C ARG A 196 16.44 10.99 -7.44
N SER A 197 15.80 12.07 -7.86
CA SER A 197 16.39 13.42 -7.76
C SER A 197 16.64 13.85 -6.31
#